data_9389e961850bd302be05e872b1be2eab
#
_entry.id   9389e961850bd302be05e872b1be2eab
#
_cell.length_a   1.000
_cell.length_b   1.000
_cell.length_c   1.000
_cell.angle_alpha   90.00
_cell.angle_beta   90.00
_cell.angle_gamma   90.00
#
_symmetry.space_group_name_H-M   'P 1'
#
loop_
_entity.id
_entity.type
_entity.pdbx_description
1 polymer ?
#
loop_
_entity_poly.entity_id
_entity_poly.type
_entity_poly.pdbx_seq_one_letter_code
_entity_poly.pdbx_strand_id
1 'polypeptide(L)'
;MAILVGIDEAGYGPLLGPLVVSGAAFSLPQTLLKSDLWSVLNSAVSKDKKGLAGRLLINDSKKAFSREKGPIHLLRTILSCLETIAQSQNPLASFAAPQTLLELLKQLSPASWGDLSRYPWHKGLGCVPLSWPQDAAIAAGVWQRTLDKQQMKLLWMQTRFLEAGLYNERIDKIKNKSRVLFIEICSLIHEVFYHYSDNDGPMQFLIDRQGGRMQYHQELLRMFPGMELSILSESETLSSYEMSTGDKKMRLHFSVEADSKFLPVALASMTSKLIRELLIEKLNGYFAKSCPSLKPTAGYWQDGQRYISDLRKHNLLESINPGLLIRQK
;
A
#
# COMPACT_ATOMS: atom_id res chain seq x y z
N MET A 1 7.39 -14.36 -19.71
CA MET A 1 7.33 -13.00 -19.09
C MET A 1 7.81 -13.11 -17.65
N ALA A 2 8.39 -12.03 -17.08
CA ALA A 2 8.71 -11.98 -15.65
C ALA A 2 7.57 -11.33 -14.87
N ILE A 3 7.45 -11.64 -13.58
CA ILE A 3 6.58 -10.93 -12.64
C ILE A 3 7.45 -10.13 -11.67
N LEU A 4 7.20 -8.83 -11.61
CA LEU A 4 7.89 -7.89 -10.72
C LEU A 4 6.87 -7.25 -9.78
N VAL A 5 7.08 -7.43 -8.49
CA VAL A 5 6.16 -6.97 -7.43
C VAL A 5 6.85 -5.92 -6.58
N GLY A 6 6.19 -4.81 -6.32
CA GLY A 6 6.60 -3.84 -5.31
C GLY A 6 5.71 -3.93 -4.07
N ILE A 7 6.30 -3.86 -2.88
CA ILE A 7 5.56 -3.83 -1.60
C ILE A 7 6.14 -2.72 -0.72
N ASP A 8 5.24 -1.94 -0.10
CA ASP A 8 5.59 -0.88 0.85
C ASP A 8 4.46 -0.65 1.85
N GLU A 9 4.77 0.01 2.97
CA GLU A 9 3.81 0.31 4.01
C GLU A 9 3.66 1.81 4.27
N ALA A 10 2.54 2.16 4.91
CA ALA A 10 2.32 3.45 5.54
C ALA A 10 1.80 3.27 6.97
N GLY A 11 2.30 4.08 7.89
CA GLY A 11 1.79 4.05 9.25
C GLY A 11 2.44 3.02 10.17
N TYR A 12 3.69 2.65 9.97
CA TYR A 12 4.42 1.76 10.89
C TYR A 12 4.73 2.44 12.24
N GLY A 13 5.15 3.71 12.22
CA GLY A 13 5.53 4.48 13.41
C GLY A 13 4.40 5.19 14.18
N PRO A 14 3.28 5.61 13.57
CA PRO A 14 2.23 6.37 14.22
C PRO A 14 1.56 5.68 15.41
N LEU A 15 1.03 6.52 16.32
CA LEU A 15 0.25 6.14 17.49
C LEU A 15 -1.24 5.96 17.16
N LEU A 16 -1.75 6.72 16.18
CA LEU A 16 -3.15 6.71 15.74
C LEU A 16 -3.26 6.34 14.27
N GLY A 17 -4.42 5.78 13.93
CA GLY A 17 -4.75 5.34 12.58
C GLY A 17 -4.13 4.00 12.19
N PRO A 18 -4.50 3.45 11.02
CA PRO A 18 -4.12 2.11 10.63
C PRO A 18 -2.64 1.97 10.26
N LEU A 19 -2.13 0.74 10.40
CA LEU A 19 -1.00 0.24 9.64
C LEU A 19 -1.54 -0.25 8.29
N VAL A 20 -0.97 0.22 7.19
CA VAL A 20 -1.39 -0.13 5.83
C VAL A 20 -0.19 -0.68 5.07
N VAL A 21 -0.36 -1.81 4.40
CA VAL A 21 0.65 -2.44 3.56
C VAL A 21 0.03 -2.70 2.19
N SER A 22 0.67 -2.24 1.13
CA SER A 22 0.17 -2.44 -0.23
C SER A 22 1.20 -3.12 -1.12
N GLY A 23 0.70 -3.76 -2.17
CA GLY A 23 1.52 -4.35 -3.21
C GLY A 23 0.99 -3.99 -4.60
N ALA A 24 1.90 -3.95 -5.58
CA ALA A 24 1.60 -3.79 -7.00
C ALA A 24 2.44 -4.76 -7.83
N ALA A 25 1.81 -5.53 -8.71
CA ALA A 25 2.46 -6.56 -9.52
C ALA A 25 2.35 -6.24 -11.02
N PHE A 26 3.49 -6.33 -11.70
CA PHE A 26 3.62 -6.14 -13.13
C PHE A 26 4.09 -7.43 -13.82
N SER A 27 3.52 -7.73 -14.98
CA SER A 27 4.13 -8.64 -15.97
C SER A 27 4.94 -7.80 -16.94
N LEU A 28 6.18 -8.22 -17.24
CA LEU A 28 7.08 -7.52 -18.13
C LEU A 28 8.08 -8.45 -18.82
N PRO A 29 8.69 -8.05 -19.96
CA PRO A 29 9.79 -8.77 -20.56
C PRO A 29 10.95 -8.94 -19.57
N GLN A 30 11.57 -10.12 -19.52
CA GLN A 30 12.69 -10.39 -18.61
C GLN A 30 13.86 -9.41 -18.79
N THR A 31 14.06 -8.89 -19.99
CA THR A 31 15.07 -7.88 -20.32
C THR A 31 14.88 -6.57 -19.56
N LEU A 32 13.65 -6.27 -19.09
CA LEU A 32 13.32 -5.06 -18.36
C LEU A 32 13.45 -5.20 -16.84
N LEU A 33 13.72 -6.39 -16.30
CA LEU A 33 13.82 -6.61 -14.85
C LEU A 33 14.87 -5.72 -14.15
N LYS A 34 15.92 -5.33 -14.86
CA LYS A 34 16.99 -4.48 -14.34
C LYS A 34 16.91 -3.04 -14.82
N SER A 35 15.88 -2.70 -15.59
CA SER A 35 15.71 -1.36 -16.17
C SER A 35 15.08 -0.39 -15.19
N ASP A 36 15.40 0.89 -15.30
CA ASP A 36 14.64 1.95 -14.65
C ASP A 36 13.27 2.09 -15.33
N LEU A 37 12.22 1.59 -14.67
CA LEU A 37 10.87 1.61 -15.21
C LEU A 37 10.29 3.01 -15.37
N TRP A 38 10.78 4.03 -14.67
CA TRP A 38 10.38 5.42 -14.95
C TRP A 38 10.89 5.88 -16.31
N SER A 39 12.10 5.50 -16.67
CA SER A 39 12.68 5.80 -18.00
C SER A 39 11.95 5.03 -19.10
N VAL A 40 11.65 3.75 -18.89
CA VAL A 40 10.91 2.89 -19.83
C VAL A 40 9.49 3.44 -20.09
N LEU A 41 8.82 3.95 -19.05
CA LEU A 41 7.42 4.39 -19.07
C LEU A 41 7.27 5.92 -19.06
N ASN A 42 8.31 6.67 -19.44
CA ASN A 42 8.39 8.12 -19.31
C ASN A 42 7.31 8.90 -20.07
N SER A 43 6.70 8.30 -21.09
CA SER A 43 5.57 8.90 -21.81
C SER A 43 4.27 8.92 -21.00
N ALA A 44 4.12 8.05 -19.98
CA ALA A 44 2.92 7.94 -19.16
C ALA A 44 3.14 8.30 -17.70
N VAL A 45 4.38 8.26 -17.19
CA VAL A 45 4.67 8.52 -15.78
C VAL A 45 5.77 9.57 -15.60
N SER A 46 5.77 10.21 -14.43
CA SER A 46 6.83 11.13 -14.00
C SER A 46 7.05 11.03 -12.49
N LYS A 47 8.29 11.25 -12.05
CA LYS A 47 8.62 11.49 -10.64
C LYS A 47 8.31 12.92 -10.21
N ASP A 48 8.24 13.87 -11.13
CA ASP A 48 8.09 15.29 -10.82
C ASP A 48 6.64 15.77 -10.93
N LYS A 49 6.20 16.57 -9.96
CA LYS A 49 4.90 17.26 -9.99
C LYS A 49 4.85 18.36 -11.04
N LYS A 50 6.00 18.96 -11.35
CA LYS A 50 6.11 20.01 -12.37
C LYS A 50 6.17 19.36 -13.75
N GLY A 51 5.40 19.92 -14.70
CA GLY A 51 5.42 19.45 -16.07
C GLY A 51 4.88 18.02 -16.27
N LEU A 52 3.88 17.60 -15.48
CA LEU A 52 3.24 16.29 -15.65
C LEU A 52 2.68 16.08 -17.06
N ALA A 53 2.17 17.13 -17.69
CA ALA A 53 1.65 17.09 -19.09
C ALA A 53 0.72 15.87 -19.34
N GLY A 54 -0.20 15.60 -18.41
CA GLY A 54 -1.12 14.48 -18.47
C GLY A 54 -0.57 13.15 -17.92
N ARG A 55 0.73 13.03 -17.69
CA ARG A 55 1.35 11.82 -17.11
C ARG A 55 0.90 11.58 -15.66
N LEU A 56 0.96 10.33 -15.23
CA LEU A 56 0.74 9.96 -13.82
C LEU A 56 1.98 10.34 -12.98
N LEU A 57 1.74 10.92 -11.82
CA LEU A 57 2.79 11.09 -10.82
C LEU A 57 2.98 9.75 -10.09
N ILE A 58 4.16 9.13 -10.23
CA ILE A 58 4.55 7.97 -9.43
C ILE A 58 5.90 8.27 -8.79
N ASN A 59 5.91 8.44 -7.46
CA ASN A 59 7.09 8.76 -6.67
C ASN A 59 6.87 8.33 -5.21
N ASP A 60 7.88 8.43 -4.37
CA ASP A 60 7.75 8.37 -2.91
C ASP A 60 6.48 9.11 -2.46
N SER A 61 5.66 8.44 -1.67
CA SER A 61 4.34 8.93 -1.28
C SER A 61 4.38 10.26 -0.53
N LYS A 62 5.46 10.58 0.20
CA LYS A 62 5.67 11.86 0.88
C LYS A 62 5.88 12.99 -0.11
N LYS A 63 6.49 12.70 -1.27
CA LYS A 63 6.66 13.66 -2.38
C LYS A 63 5.36 13.79 -3.18
N ALA A 64 4.60 12.71 -3.36
CA ALA A 64 3.33 12.71 -4.10
C ALA A 64 2.20 13.42 -3.35
N PHE A 65 2.13 13.29 -2.03
CA PHE A 65 1.12 13.87 -1.17
C PHE A 65 1.51 15.28 -0.68
N SER A 66 0.53 16.18 -0.53
CA SER A 66 0.69 17.41 0.24
C SER A 66 -0.60 17.72 1.01
N ARG A 67 -0.48 18.24 2.23
CA ARG A 67 -1.65 18.59 3.06
C ARG A 67 -2.53 19.69 2.43
N GLU A 68 -1.92 20.64 1.72
CA GLU A 68 -2.65 21.76 1.09
C GLU A 68 -3.50 21.29 -0.10
N LYS A 69 -2.97 20.38 -0.93
CA LYS A 69 -3.64 19.90 -2.15
C LYS A 69 -4.39 18.59 -1.93
N GLY A 70 -4.31 18.04 -0.71
CA GLY A 70 -4.92 16.74 -0.42
C GLY A 70 -4.31 15.59 -1.25
N PRO A 71 -5.04 14.47 -1.39
CA PRO A 71 -4.55 13.25 -2.03
C PRO A 71 -4.76 13.22 -3.55
N ILE A 72 -4.95 14.37 -4.24
CA ILE A 72 -5.38 14.41 -5.65
C ILE A 72 -4.48 13.60 -6.60
N HIS A 73 -3.16 13.66 -6.43
CA HIS A 73 -2.23 12.88 -7.26
C HIS A 73 -2.28 11.39 -6.92
N LEU A 74 -2.48 11.05 -5.64
CA LEU A 74 -2.66 9.66 -5.21
C LEU A 74 -3.95 9.09 -5.82
N LEU A 75 -5.07 9.80 -5.67
CA LEU A 75 -6.36 9.41 -6.23
C LEU A 75 -6.26 9.21 -7.75
N ARG A 76 -5.69 10.19 -8.47
CA ARG A 76 -5.55 10.11 -9.92
C ARG A 76 -4.76 8.88 -10.37
N THR A 77 -3.61 8.63 -9.74
CA THR A 77 -2.74 7.50 -10.08
C THR A 77 -3.41 6.17 -9.75
N ILE A 78 -3.99 6.04 -8.55
CA ILE A 78 -4.61 4.78 -8.12
C ILE A 78 -5.85 4.44 -8.95
N LEU A 79 -6.71 5.43 -9.27
CA LEU A 79 -7.86 5.19 -10.13
C LEU A 79 -7.44 4.74 -11.52
N SER A 80 -6.45 5.42 -12.14
CA SER A 80 -5.93 5.03 -13.45
C SER A 80 -5.36 3.61 -13.46
N CYS A 81 -4.69 3.20 -12.37
CA CYS A 81 -4.18 1.85 -12.23
C CYS A 81 -5.30 0.80 -12.06
N LEU A 82 -6.34 1.11 -11.28
CA LEU A 82 -7.49 0.21 -11.10
C LEU A 82 -8.24 0.01 -12.42
N GLU A 83 -8.45 1.07 -13.19
CA GLU A 83 -9.06 1.00 -14.51
C GLU A 83 -8.23 0.13 -15.47
N THR A 84 -6.90 0.30 -15.47
CA THR A 84 -5.96 -0.50 -16.27
C THR A 84 -6.02 -1.98 -15.91
N ILE A 85 -6.09 -2.33 -14.61
CA ILE A 85 -6.22 -3.72 -14.16
C ILE A 85 -7.56 -4.30 -14.62
N ALA A 86 -8.65 -3.56 -14.46
CA ALA A 86 -9.98 -4.02 -14.87
C ALA A 86 -10.07 -4.27 -16.38
N GLN A 87 -9.52 -3.36 -17.20
CA GLN A 87 -9.46 -3.52 -18.66
C GLN A 87 -8.58 -4.70 -19.07
N SER A 88 -7.49 -4.97 -18.36
CA SER A 88 -6.63 -6.13 -18.64
C SER A 88 -7.31 -7.46 -18.32
N GLN A 89 -8.19 -7.50 -17.32
CA GLN A 89 -8.96 -8.70 -16.93
C GLN A 89 -10.18 -8.92 -17.81
N ASN A 90 -10.88 -7.86 -18.19
CA ASN A 90 -12.03 -7.93 -19.08
C ASN A 90 -12.08 -6.68 -20.01
N PRO A 91 -11.47 -6.77 -21.21
CA PRO A 91 -11.39 -5.64 -22.14
C PRO A 91 -12.74 -5.12 -22.65
N LEU A 92 -13.80 -5.93 -22.55
CA LEU A 92 -15.15 -5.56 -23.02
C LEU A 92 -16.02 -4.96 -21.90
N ALA A 93 -15.62 -5.08 -20.63
CA ALA A 93 -16.37 -4.49 -19.53
C ALA A 93 -16.02 -3.02 -19.36
N SER A 94 -17.03 -2.19 -19.12
CA SER A 94 -16.80 -0.82 -18.66
C SER A 94 -16.27 -0.84 -17.24
N PHE A 95 -15.19 -0.11 -16.97
CA PHE A 95 -14.70 0.08 -15.62
C PHE A 95 -15.65 0.99 -14.84
N ALA A 96 -16.16 0.49 -13.71
CA ALA A 96 -16.92 1.28 -12.76
C ALA A 96 -15.98 1.80 -11.66
N ALA A 97 -15.64 3.09 -11.71
CA ALA A 97 -14.84 3.71 -10.66
C ALA A 97 -15.56 3.61 -9.31
N PRO A 98 -14.87 3.26 -8.22
CA PRO A 98 -15.48 3.20 -6.89
C PRO A 98 -16.00 4.59 -6.51
N GLN A 99 -17.28 4.69 -6.18
CA GLN A 99 -17.94 5.96 -5.86
C GLN A 99 -17.76 6.33 -4.39
N THR A 100 -17.48 5.34 -3.56
CA THR A 100 -17.36 5.52 -2.10
C THR A 100 -16.05 4.92 -1.58
N LEU A 101 -15.65 5.40 -0.39
CA LEU A 101 -14.47 4.83 0.28
C LEU A 101 -14.62 3.34 0.55
N LEU A 102 -15.82 2.88 0.90
CA LEU A 102 -16.07 1.44 1.11
C LEU A 102 -15.86 0.63 -0.16
N GLU A 103 -16.31 1.14 -1.32
CA GLU A 103 -16.09 0.47 -2.61
C GLU A 103 -14.61 0.42 -2.98
N LEU A 104 -13.87 1.51 -2.76
CA LEU A 104 -12.41 1.54 -2.96
C LEU A 104 -11.70 0.50 -2.08
N LEU A 105 -12.07 0.44 -0.79
CA LEU A 105 -11.53 -0.56 0.13
C LEU A 105 -11.85 -1.99 -0.33
N LYS A 106 -13.07 -2.26 -0.81
CA LYS A 106 -13.45 -3.58 -1.35
C LYS A 106 -12.64 -3.97 -2.58
N GLN A 107 -12.34 -3.03 -3.47
CA GLN A 107 -11.52 -3.29 -4.66
C GLN A 107 -10.04 -3.55 -4.30
N LEU A 108 -9.48 -2.75 -3.40
CA LEU A 108 -8.06 -2.85 -3.05
C LEU A 108 -7.77 -3.86 -1.93
N SER A 109 -8.75 -4.22 -1.12
CA SER A 109 -8.56 -5.11 0.04
C SER A 109 -9.69 -6.14 0.13
N PRO A 110 -9.77 -7.09 -0.80
CA PRO A 110 -10.82 -8.11 -0.79
C PRO A 110 -10.70 -9.08 0.39
N ALA A 111 -9.50 -9.25 0.95
CA ALA A 111 -9.27 -10.03 2.15
C ALA A 111 -9.72 -9.27 3.42
N SER A 112 -10.19 -10.00 4.40
CA SER A 112 -10.77 -9.51 5.65
C SER A 112 -9.99 -8.34 6.30
N TRP A 113 -10.71 -7.28 6.59
CA TRP A 113 -10.22 -6.08 7.30
C TRP A 113 -10.48 -6.14 8.81
N GLY A 114 -10.96 -7.28 9.30
CA GLY A 114 -11.60 -7.36 10.60
C GLY A 114 -12.99 -6.70 10.60
N ASP A 115 -13.60 -6.63 11.77
CA ASP A 115 -14.91 -6.00 11.92
C ASP A 115 -14.76 -4.46 12.05
N LEU A 116 -14.96 -3.74 10.94
CA LEU A 116 -14.93 -2.28 10.91
C LEU A 116 -16.10 -1.63 11.70
N SER A 117 -17.16 -2.38 11.98
CA SER A 117 -18.30 -1.85 12.77
C SER A 117 -17.91 -1.52 14.22
N ARG A 118 -16.83 -2.11 14.72
CA ARG A 118 -16.26 -1.82 16.04
C ARG A 118 -15.78 -0.37 16.19
N TYR A 119 -15.48 0.30 15.08
CA TYR A 119 -14.87 1.64 15.05
C TYR A 119 -15.94 2.70 14.75
N PRO A 120 -16.32 3.55 15.73
CA PRO A 120 -17.38 4.54 15.51
C PRO A 120 -17.14 5.49 14.34
N TRP A 121 -15.88 5.81 14.02
CA TRP A 121 -15.49 6.66 12.89
C TRP A 121 -15.64 5.99 11.54
N HIS A 122 -15.86 4.68 11.48
CA HIS A 122 -16.11 3.96 10.22
C HIS A 122 -17.59 3.81 9.89
N LYS A 123 -18.49 4.28 10.75
CA LYS A 123 -19.92 4.36 10.41
C LYS A 123 -20.11 5.21 9.14
N GLY A 124 -20.84 4.64 8.17
CA GLY A 124 -21.17 5.35 6.93
C GLY A 124 -20.03 5.43 5.91
N LEU A 125 -19.03 4.53 5.93
CA LEU A 125 -17.99 4.45 4.88
C LEU A 125 -18.58 4.34 3.47
N GLY A 126 -19.72 3.65 3.31
CA GLY A 126 -20.46 3.55 2.05
C GLY A 126 -21.18 4.84 1.62
N CYS A 127 -21.23 5.86 2.48
CA CYS A 127 -21.81 7.17 2.16
C CYS A 127 -20.73 8.25 1.98
N VAL A 128 -19.46 7.90 2.03
CA VAL A 128 -18.34 8.84 1.84
C VAL A 128 -18.00 8.90 0.37
N PRO A 129 -18.38 9.97 -0.35
CA PRO A 129 -18.08 10.07 -1.77
C PRO A 129 -16.58 10.24 -1.98
N LEU A 130 -16.09 9.66 -3.06
CA LEU A 130 -14.73 9.89 -3.56
C LEU A 130 -14.79 10.84 -4.75
N SER A 131 -14.07 11.94 -4.66
CA SER A 131 -13.95 12.90 -5.74
C SER A 131 -12.74 12.54 -6.60
N TRP A 132 -13.00 11.86 -7.70
CA TRP A 132 -11.96 11.48 -8.64
C TRP A 132 -11.58 12.63 -9.58
N PRO A 133 -10.29 12.80 -9.92
CA PRO A 133 -9.87 13.74 -10.93
C PRO A 133 -10.51 13.42 -12.30
N GLN A 134 -11.06 14.42 -12.95
CA GLN A 134 -11.81 14.25 -14.20
C GLN A 134 -10.98 13.66 -15.36
N ASP A 135 -9.68 13.90 -15.34
CA ASP A 135 -8.74 13.40 -16.36
C ASP A 135 -8.14 12.02 -16.05
N ALA A 136 -8.59 11.35 -14.98
CA ALA A 136 -8.04 10.05 -14.58
C ALA A 136 -8.23 8.98 -15.67
N ALA A 137 -9.39 8.94 -16.33
CA ALA A 137 -9.65 8.00 -17.43
C ALA A 137 -8.76 8.26 -18.66
N ILE A 138 -8.50 9.54 -18.98
CA ILE A 138 -7.55 9.90 -20.06
C ILE A 138 -6.14 9.42 -19.68
N ALA A 139 -5.74 9.63 -18.44
CA ALA A 139 -4.44 9.18 -17.95
C ALA A 139 -4.33 7.65 -17.93
N ALA A 140 -5.40 6.92 -17.58
CA ALA A 140 -5.46 5.47 -17.68
C ALA A 140 -5.25 4.98 -19.11
N GLY A 141 -5.89 5.60 -20.09
CA GLY A 141 -5.69 5.27 -21.50
C GLY A 141 -4.27 5.54 -22.02
N VAL A 142 -3.61 6.60 -21.55
CA VAL A 142 -2.18 6.85 -21.86
C VAL A 142 -1.30 5.80 -21.19
N TRP A 143 -1.57 5.49 -19.93
CA TRP A 143 -0.86 4.49 -19.16
C TRP A 143 -0.96 3.11 -19.81
N GLN A 144 -2.19 2.65 -20.14
CA GLN A 144 -2.42 1.37 -20.78
C GLN A 144 -1.65 1.25 -22.11
N ARG A 145 -1.79 2.23 -23.02
CA ARG A 145 -1.07 2.22 -24.32
C ARG A 145 0.45 2.19 -24.14
N THR A 146 0.97 2.86 -23.11
CA THR A 146 2.41 2.85 -22.84
C THR A 146 2.88 1.50 -22.34
N LEU A 147 2.11 0.85 -21.45
CA LEU A 147 2.37 -0.51 -21.00
C LEU A 147 2.36 -1.50 -22.17
N ASP A 148 1.32 -1.44 -23.03
CA ASP A 148 1.19 -2.33 -24.20
C ASP A 148 2.37 -2.19 -25.16
N LYS A 149 2.80 -0.94 -25.44
CA LYS A 149 3.98 -0.68 -26.28
C LYS A 149 5.25 -1.30 -25.72
N GLN A 150 5.39 -1.39 -24.41
CA GLN A 150 6.52 -2.02 -23.73
C GLN A 150 6.30 -3.52 -23.43
N GLN A 151 5.21 -4.11 -23.92
CA GLN A 151 4.79 -5.48 -23.62
C GLN A 151 4.67 -5.74 -22.10
N MET A 152 4.25 -4.73 -21.35
CA MET A 152 4.03 -4.78 -19.92
C MET A 152 2.53 -4.81 -19.59
N LYS A 153 2.20 -5.38 -18.43
CA LYS A 153 0.84 -5.31 -17.85
C LYS A 153 0.92 -5.01 -16.36
N LEU A 154 0.05 -4.15 -15.87
CA LEU A 154 -0.22 -4.06 -14.44
C LEU A 154 -1.27 -5.12 -14.12
N LEU A 155 -0.88 -6.15 -13.35
CA LEU A 155 -1.68 -7.34 -13.12
C LEU A 155 -2.56 -7.24 -11.88
N TRP A 156 -2.03 -6.58 -10.83
CA TRP A 156 -2.60 -6.68 -9.52
C TRP A 156 -2.15 -5.50 -8.65
N MET A 157 -3.07 -4.99 -7.85
CA MET A 157 -2.82 -4.06 -6.75
C MET A 157 -3.72 -4.43 -5.58
N GLN A 158 -3.14 -4.63 -4.42
CA GLN A 158 -3.90 -4.87 -3.21
C GLN A 158 -3.31 -4.20 -1.98
N THR A 159 -4.16 -4.05 -0.99
CA THR A 159 -3.85 -3.42 0.28
C THR A 159 -4.36 -4.28 1.43
N ARG A 160 -3.56 -4.37 2.46
CA ARG A 160 -3.95 -4.91 3.77
C ARG A 160 -3.83 -3.81 4.79
N PHE A 161 -4.81 -3.65 5.66
CA PHE A 161 -4.71 -2.65 6.72
C PHE A 161 -5.19 -3.19 8.07
N LEU A 162 -4.52 -2.76 9.12
CA LEU A 162 -4.83 -3.08 10.50
C LEU A 162 -5.19 -1.79 11.22
N GLU A 163 -6.48 -1.62 11.52
CA GLU A 163 -6.94 -0.58 12.45
C GLU A 163 -6.37 -0.82 13.85
N ALA A 164 -6.35 0.22 14.70
CA ALA A 164 -5.67 0.18 15.98
C ALA A 164 -6.08 -1.00 16.86
N GLY A 165 -7.36 -1.35 16.92
CA GLY A 165 -7.84 -2.49 17.70
C GLY A 165 -7.30 -3.82 17.18
N LEU A 166 -7.42 -4.07 15.87
CA LEU A 166 -6.89 -5.29 15.25
C LEU A 166 -5.34 -5.35 15.35
N TYR A 167 -4.67 -4.20 15.17
CA TYR A 167 -3.24 -4.09 15.38
C TYR A 167 -2.84 -4.50 16.80
N ASN A 168 -3.56 -3.99 17.81
CA ASN A 168 -3.30 -4.30 19.22
C ASN A 168 -3.53 -5.78 19.53
N GLU A 169 -4.60 -6.38 19.00
CA GLU A 169 -4.85 -7.83 19.12
C GLU A 169 -3.70 -8.67 18.51
N ARG A 170 -3.13 -8.21 17.39
CA ARG A 170 -1.94 -8.86 16.79
C ARG A 170 -0.70 -8.70 17.66
N ILE A 171 -0.47 -7.48 18.20
CA ILE A 171 0.64 -7.21 19.11
C ILE A 171 0.52 -8.07 20.38
N ASP A 172 -0.67 -8.20 20.95
CA ASP A 172 -0.89 -9.01 22.15
C ASP A 172 -0.54 -10.50 21.96
N LYS A 173 -0.80 -11.04 20.77
CA LYS A 173 -0.47 -12.42 20.40
C LYS A 173 1.00 -12.60 20.03
N ILE A 174 1.57 -11.67 19.26
CA ILE A 174 2.89 -11.82 18.63
C ILE A 174 4.00 -11.18 19.45
N LYS A 175 3.68 -10.17 20.28
CA LYS A 175 4.61 -9.40 21.14
C LYS A 175 5.80 -8.78 20.38
N ASN A 176 5.63 -8.55 19.07
CA ASN A 176 6.66 -7.98 18.22
C ASN A 176 6.07 -7.21 17.05
N LYS A 177 6.21 -5.89 17.08
CA LYS A 177 5.69 -4.95 16.08
C LYS A 177 6.24 -5.20 14.66
N SER A 178 7.53 -5.49 14.56
CA SER A 178 8.17 -5.75 13.26
C SER A 178 7.65 -7.05 12.63
N ARG A 179 7.35 -8.05 13.47
CA ARG A 179 6.77 -9.31 12.99
C ARG A 179 5.31 -9.14 12.57
N VAL A 180 4.52 -8.27 13.24
CA VAL A 180 3.15 -7.95 12.80
C VAL A 180 3.17 -7.36 11.38
N LEU A 181 4.03 -6.37 11.11
CA LEU A 181 4.19 -5.82 9.77
C LEU A 181 4.66 -6.89 8.77
N PHE A 182 5.64 -7.71 9.16
CA PHE A 182 6.20 -8.74 8.28
C PHE A 182 5.16 -9.79 7.86
N ILE A 183 4.23 -10.16 8.74
CA ILE A 183 3.12 -11.07 8.43
C ILE A 183 2.24 -10.49 7.32
N GLU A 184 1.91 -9.20 7.37
CA GLU A 184 1.09 -8.56 6.34
C GLU A 184 1.82 -8.47 4.99
N ILE A 185 3.13 -8.21 5.00
CA ILE A 185 3.98 -8.28 3.80
C ILE A 185 3.99 -9.69 3.22
N CYS A 186 4.25 -10.71 4.05
CA CYS A 186 4.28 -12.11 3.60
C CYS A 186 2.93 -12.59 3.08
N SER A 187 1.82 -12.06 3.61
CA SER A 187 0.48 -12.36 3.10
C SER A 187 0.31 -11.89 1.65
N LEU A 188 0.80 -10.69 1.29
CA LEU A 188 0.79 -10.19 -0.09
C LEU A 188 1.74 -10.99 -0.99
N ILE A 189 2.93 -11.36 -0.49
CA ILE A 189 3.86 -12.22 -1.22
C ILE A 189 3.21 -13.57 -1.54
N HIS A 190 2.60 -14.21 -0.54
CA HIS A 190 1.91 -15.48 -0.66
C HIS A 190 0.79 -15.41 -1.72
N GLU A 191 -0.04 -14.37 -1.66
CA GLU A 191 -1.14 -14.19 -2.58
C GLU A 191 -0.65 -14.10 -4.03
N VAL A 192 0.35 -13.24 -4.31
CA VAL A 192 0.90 -13.12 -5.67
C VAL A 192 1.63 -14.39 -6.11
N PHE A 193 2.44 -14.98 -5.23
CA PHE A 193 3.22 -16.18 -5.57
C PHE A 193 2.31 -17.34 -5.99
N TYR A 194 1.23 -17.60 -5.25
CA TYR A 194 0.33 -18.70 -5.57
C TYR A 194 -0.64 -18.37 -6.71
N HIS A 195 -1.09 -17.11 -6.82
CA HIS A 195 -2.00 -16.71 -7.89
C HIS A 195 -1.34 -16.77 -9.28
N TYR A 196 -0.07 -16.39 -9.36
CA TYR A 196 0.69 -16.38 -10.62
C TYR A 196 1.70 -17.54 -10.71
N SER A 197 1.48 -18.62 -9.98
CA SER A 197 2.38 -19.77 -9.90
C SER A 197 2.58 -20.51 -11.25
N ASP A 198 1.63 -20.37 -12.19
CA ASP A 198 1.73 -21.00 -13.51
C ASP A 198 2.52 -20.15 -14.52
N ASN A 199 3.10 -19.02 -14.07
CA ASN A 199 4.00 -18.25 -14.91
C ASN A 199 5.38 -18.90 -14.94
N ASP A 200 5.83 -19.31 -16.13
CA ASP A 200 7.15 -19.94 -16.34
C ASP A 200 8.35 -18.99 -16.19
N GLY A 201 8.09 -17.70 -16.04
CA GLY A 201 9.13 -16.69 -15.92
C GLY A 201 9.56 -16.43 -14.49
N PRO A 202 10.68 -15.71 -14.30
CA PRO A 202 11.15 -15.33 -12.97
C PRO A 202 10.15 -14.41 -12.25
N MET A 203 9.99 -14.63 -10.94
CA MET A 203 9.19 -13.81 -10.05
C MET A 203 10.09 -13.09 -9.05
N GLN A 204 9.98 -11.77 -8.97
CA GLN A 204 10.78 -10.94 -8.07
C GLN A 204 9.91 -10.00 -7.25
N PHE A 205 10.19 -9.92 -5.96
CA PHE A 205 9.55 -9.01 -5.02
C PHE A 205 10.58 -7.98 -4.55
N LEU A 206 10.25 -6.71 -4.76
CA LEU A 206 11.00 -5.55 -4.29
C LEU A 206 10.23 -4.97 -3.12
N ILE A 207 10.85 -4.92 -1.94
CA ILE A 207 10.17 -4.61 -0.69
C ILE A 207 10.96 -3.50 0.01
N ASP A 208 10.25 -2.47 0.51
CA ASP A 208 10.93 -1.48 1.33
C ASP A 208 11.40 -2.09 2.65
N ARG A 209 12.60 -1.71 3.08
CA ARG A 209 13.23 -2.28 4.28
C ARG A 209 12.49 -1.84 5.54
N GLN A 210 12.19 -2.80 6.41
CA GLN A 210 11.56 -2.54 7.71
C GLN A 210 12.57 -1.93 8.71
N GLY A 211 12.67 -0.62 8.74
CA GLY A 211 13.61 0.06 9.64
C GLY A 211 15.05 -0.42 9.46
N GLY A 212 15.74 -0.74 10.56
CA GLY A 212 17.13 -1.21 10.55
C GLY A 212 17.33 -2.73 10.34
N ARG A 213 16.27 -3.50 9.99
CA ARG A 213 16.39 -4.95 9.85
C ARG A 213 17.20 -5.33 8.61
N MET A 214 18.29 -6.07 8.79
CA MET A 214 19.12 -6.58 7.70
C MET A 214 18.89 -8.05 7.38
N GLN A 215 18.45 -8.85 8.36
CA GLN A 215 18.31 -10.30 8.23
C GLN A 215 16.83 -10.71 8.28
N TYR A 216 16.39 -11.43 7.25
CA TYR A 216 15.01 -11.90 7.11
C TYR A 216 14.88 -13.41 7.01
N HIS A 217 15.99 -14.16 6.86
CA HIS A 217 15.97 -15.61 6.56
C HIS A 217 15.15 -16.43 7.56
N GLN A 218 15.29 -16.20 8.86
CA GLN A 218 14.55 -16.96 9.88
C GLN A 218 13.04 -16.69 9.82
N GLU A 219 12.65 -15.43 9.61
CA GLU A 219 11.22 -15.09 9.50
C GLU A 219 10.63 -15.59 8.19
N LEU A 220 11.38 -15.55 7.08
CA LEU A 220 10.95 -16.11 5.80
C LEU A 220 10.69 -17.62 5.91
N LEU A 221 11.60 -18.40 6.52
CA LEU A 221 11.40 -19.83 6.75
C LEU A 221 10.17 -20.13 7.63
N ARG A 222 9.85 -19.25 8.59
CA ARG A 222 8.62 -19.40 9.41
C ARG A 222 7.36 -19.10 8.62
N MET A 223 7.41 -18.09 7.71
CA MET A 223 6.23 -17.65 6.95
C MET A 223 5.96 -18.54 5.75
N PHE A 224 6.97 -19.23 5.23
CA PHE A 224 6.88 -20.11 4.07
C PHE A 224 7.45 -21.51 4.41
N PRO A 225 6.77 -22.24 5.32
CA PRO A 225 7.23 -23.58 5.72
C PRO A 225 7.20 -24.52 4.51
N GLY A 226 8.25 -25.33 4.34
CA GLY A 226 8.39 -26.26 3.23
C GLY A 226 9.02 -25.66 1.96
N MET A 227 9.39 -24.37 1.96
CA MET A 227 10.22 -23.79 0.92
C MET A 227 11.71 -23.87 1.30
N GLU A 228 12.55 -24.17 0.33
CA GLU A 228 14.00 -24.02 0.43
C GLU A 228 14.37 -22.54 0.35
N LEU A 229 15.36 -22.10 1.12
CA LEU A 229 15.84 -20.72 1.14
C LEU A 229 17.35 -20.67 0.90
N SER A 230 17.75 -19.82 -0.05
CA SER A 230 19.13 -19.43 -0.29
C SER A 230 19.33 -17.95 -0.02
N ILE A 231 20.34 -17.60 0.77
CA ILE A 231 20.73 -16.20 1.02
C ILE A 231 21.61 -15.75 -0.14
N LEU A 232 21.16 -14.76 -0.92
CA LEU A 232 21.92 -14.19 -2.03
C LEU A 232 22.80 -13.02 -1.57
N SER A 233 22.30 -12.21 -0.64
CA SER A 233 23.02 -11.07 -0.06
C SER A 233 22.37 -10.62 1.24
N GLU A 234 23.16 -10.18 2.21
CA GLU A 234 22.71 -9.44 3.39
C GLU A 234 23.72 -8.30 3.63
N SER A 235 23.28 -7.06 3.34
CA SER A 235 24.10 -5.87 3.49
C SER A 235 23.32 -4.72 4.13
N GLU A 236 24.00 -3.61 4.41
CA GLU A 236 23.38 -2.42 4.99
C GLU A 236 22.30 -1.80 4.09
N THR A 237 22.36 -2.00 2.78
CA THR A 237 21.43 -1.38 1.82
C THR A 237 20.47 -2.35 1.17
N LEU A 238 20.83 -3.66 1.10
CA LEU A 238 20.06 -4.67 0.38
C LEU A 238 20.20 -6.04 1.04
N SER A 239 19.08 -6.70 1.29
CA SER A 239 19.03 -8.11 1.66
C SER A 239 18.21 -8.87 0.62
N SER A 240 18.79 -9.94 0.06
CA SER A 240 18.21 -10.68 -1.05
C SER A 240 18.21 -12.17 -0.78
N TYR A 241 17.10 -12.82 -1.09
CA TYR A 241 16.86 -14.23 -0.87
C TYR A 241 16.25 -14.88 -2.11
N GLU A 242 16.56 -16.12 -2.37
CA GLU A 242 15.82 -16.96 -3.30
C GLU A 242 15.09 -18.03 -2.50
N MET A 243 13.81 -18.19 -2.77
CA MET A 243 12.99 -19.24 -2.17
C MET A 243 12.40 -20.12 -3.26
N SER A 244 12.37 -21.44 -3.03
CA SER A 244 11.89 -22.42 -3.99
C SER A 244 11.05 -23.52 -3.35
N THR A 245 10.09 -24.03 -4.13
CA THR A 245 9.31 -25.23 -3.81
C THR A 245 8.96 -25.97 -5.11
N GLY A 246 9.47 -27.19 -5.27
CA GLY A 246 9.44 -27.88 -6.56
C GLY A 246 10.12 -27.04 -7.64
N ASP A 247 9.48 -26.87 -8.78
CA ASP A 247 10.00 -26.08 -9.91
C ASP A 247 9.75 -24.58 -9.78
N LYS A 248 9.01 -24.15 -8.75
CA LYS A 248 8.62 -22.75 -8.55
C LYS A 248 9.65 -22.00 -7.71
N LYS A 249 10.02 -20.80 -8.19
CA LYS A 249 11.02 -19.95 -7.52
C LYS A 249 10.58 -18.51 -7.44
N MET A 250 10.94 -17.85 -6.34
CA MET A 250 10.79 -16.41 -6.18
C MET A 250 12.06 -15.81 -5.58
N ARG A 251 12.35 -14.54 -5.95
CA ARG A 251 13.39 -13.75 -5.31
C ARG A 251 12.78 -12.61 -4.53
N LEU A 252 13.28 -12.41 -3.32
CA LEU A 252 12.82 -11.38 -2.39
C LEU A 252 13.97 -10.42 -2.14
N HIS A 253 13.75 -9.12 -2.37
CA HIS A 253 14.76 -8.08 -2.22
C HIS A 253 14.22 -7.01 -1.25
N PHE A 254 14.81 -6.92 -0.06
CA PHE A 254 14.52 -5.88 0.94
C PHE A 254 15.55 -4.77 0.78
N SER A 255 15.15 -3.63 0.22
CA SER A 255 16.06 -2.51 -0.08
C SER A 255 15.72 -1.29 0.75
N VAL A 256 16.74 -0.55 1.17
CA VAL A 256 16.58 0.77 1.78
C VAL A 256 16.07 1.75 0.72
N GLU A 257 15.05 2.56 1.08
CA GLU A 257 14.44 3.56 0.19
C GLU A 257 14.00 2.97 -1.16
N ALA A 258 13.38 1.78 -1.11
CA ALA A 258 12.98 1.07 -2.32
C ALA A 258 11.92 1.83 -3.12
N ASP A 259 11.07 2.62 -2.47
CA ASP A 259 10.06 3.49 -3.09
C ASP A 259 10.66 4.61 -3.95
N SER A 260 11.88 5.05 -3.65
CA SER A 260 12.62 6.02 -4.48
C SER A 260 13.35 5.39 -5.67
N LYS A 261 13.60 4.07 -5.61
CA LYS A 261 14.42 3.30 -6.57
C LYS A 261 13.59 2.49 -7.55
N PHE A 262 12.43 1.99 -7.13
CA PHE A 262 11.63 1.04 -7.91
C PHE A 262 10.20 1.50 -8.07
N LEU A 263 9.75 1.69 -9.31
CA LEU A 263 8.41 2.16 -9.64
C LEU A 263 7.29 1.30 -9.02
N PRO A 264 7.34 -0.05 -9.01
CA PRO A 264 6.32 -0.86 -8.36
C PRO A 264 6.21 -0.60 -6.84
N VAL A 265 7.35 -0.34 -6.16
CA VAL A 265 7.37 -0.01 -4.73
C VAL A 265 6.81 1.38 -4.49
N ALA A 266 7.16 2.37 -5.32
CA ALA A 266 6.58 3.71 -5.25
C ALA A 266 5.06 3.68 -5.41
N LEU A 267 4.54 2.86 -6.33
CA LEU A 267 3.10 2.70 -6.52
C LEU A 267 2.44 2.06 -5.28
N ALA A 268 3.06 1.04 -4.69
CA ALA A 268 2.62 0.44 -3.43
C ALA A 268 2.63 1.45 -2.28
N SER A 269 3.70 2.25 -2.14
CA SER A 269 3.84 3.34 -1.17
C SER A 269 2.70 4.35 -1.28
N MET A 270 2.41 4.81 -2.51
CA MET A 270 1.32 5.75 -2.78
C MET A 270 -0.04 5.17 -2.44
N THR A 271 -0.25 3.87 -2.71
CA THR A 271 -1.50 3.17 -2.38
C THR A 271 -1.69 3.07 -0.87
N SER A 272 -0.66 2.62 -0.15
CA SER A 272 -0.66 2.57 1.33
C SER A 272 -0.94 3.94 1.93
N LYS A 273 -0.30 4.98 1.39
CA LYS A 273 -0.49 6.36 1.83
C LYS A 273 -1.91 6.85 1.58
N LEU A 274 -2.49 6.60 0.40
CA LEU A 274 -3.86 7.00 0.08
C LEU A 274 -4.85 6.40 1.08
N ILE A 275 -4.83 5.09 1.24
CA ILE A 275 -5.77 4.40 2.13
C ILE A 275 -5.62 4.90 3.56
N ARG A 276 -4.38 5.07 4.03
CA ARG A 276 -4.14 5.59 5.38
C ARG A 276 -4.67 7.01 5.55
N GLU A 277 -4.44 7.91 4.61
CA GLU A 277 -4.92 9.31 4.72
C GLU A 277 -6.45 9.38 4.72
N LEU A 278 -7.12 8.61 3.86
CA LEU A 278 -8.58 8.56 3.83
C LEU A 278 -9.18 8.03 5.15
N LEU A 279 -8.56 7.01 5.76
CA LEU A 279 -9.02 6.47 7.05
C LEU A 279 -8.71 7.43 8.21
N ILE A 280 -7.58 8.13 8.21
CA ILE A 280 -7.26 9.19 9.18
C ILE A 280 -8.21 10.38 9.04
N GLU A 281 -8.59 10.75 7.83
CA GLU A 281 -9.58 11.80 7.59
C GLU A 281 -10.94 11.42 8.20
N LYS A 282 -11.36 10.17 8.10
CA LYS A 282 -12.57 9.66 8.75
C LYS A 282 -12.49 9.77 10.27
N LEU A 283 -11.35 9.40 10.86
CA LEU A 283 -11.10 9.54 12.29
C LEU A 283 -11.23 11.00 12.73
N ASN A 284 -10.55 11.91 12.04
CA ASN A 284 -10.60 13.35 12.31
C ASN A 284 -12.03 13.89 12.17
N GLY A 285 -12.73 13.53 11.09
CA GLY A 285 -14.11 13.98 10.84
C GLY A 285 -15.11 13.48 11.88
N TYR A 286 -14.89 12.31 12.46
CA TYR A 286 -15.72 11.79 13.53
C TYR A 286 -15.67 12.69 14.77
N PHE A 287 -14.47 13.01 15.26
CA PHE A 287 -14.31 13.84 16.46
C PHE A 287 -14.62 15.33 16.21
N ALA A 288 -14.36 15.83 14.99
CA ALA A 288 -14.69 17.19 14.62
C ALA A 288 -16.19 17.49 14.66
N LYS A 289 -17.08 16.50 14.53
CA LYS A 289 -18.53 16.68 14.69
C LYS A 289 -18.91 17.10 16.12
N SER A 290 -18.21 16.55 17.12
CA SER A 290 -18.46 16.86 18.52
C SER A 290 -17.61 18.05 19.01
N CYS A 291 -16.48 18.31 18.38
CA CYS A 291 -15.59 19.45 18.70
C CYS A 291 -14.99 20.05 17.42
N PRO A 292 -15.70 21.02 16.77
CA PRO A 292 -15.24 21.63 15.52
C PRO A 292 -13.91 22.36 15.62
N SER A 293 -13.51 22.81 16.81
CA SER A 293 -12.22 23.47 17.07
C SER A 293 -11.04 22.50 17.23
N LEU A 294 -11.30 21.18 17.24
CA LEU A 294 -10.26 20.18 17.41
C LEU A 294 -9.31 20.18 16.21
N LYS A 295 -8.03 20.47 16.44
CA LYS A 295 -7.01 20.45 15.40
C LYS A 295 -6.80 19.01 14.93
N PRO A 296 -6.95 18.69 13.62
CA PRO A 296 -6.81 17.34 13.10
C PRO A 296 -5.40 16.78 13.34
N THR A 297 -5.31 15.44 13.36
CA THR A 297 -4.05 14.71 13.53
C THR A 297 -3.68 13.92 12.28
N ALA A 298 -2.37 13.72 12.08
CA ALA A 298 -1.82 12.71 11.16
C ALA A 298 -1.45 11.41 11.89
N GLY A 299 -1.63 11.35 13.20
CA GLY A 299 -1.42 10.18 14.05
C GLY A 299 0.01 9.90 14.46
N TYR A 300 1.02 10.66 14.02
CA TYR A 300 2.40 10.49 14.44
C TYR A 300 2.59 10.80 15.93
N TRP A 301 3.65 10.27 16.53
CA TRP A 301 3.83 10.21 17.97
C TRP A 301 3.51 11.52 18.72
N GLN A 302 4.19 12.60 18.43
CA GLN A 302 3.97 13.89 19.12
C GLN A 302 2.58 14.47 18.84
N ASP A 303 2.18 14.47 17.57
CA ASP A 303 0.89 14.96 17.12
C ASP A 303 -0.26 14.07 17.63
N GLY A 304 -0.07 12.76 17.66
CA GLY A 304 -1.03 11.80 18.22
C GLY A 304 -1.22 11.99 19.73
N GLN A 305 -0.14 12.21 20.50
CA GLN A 305 -0.25 12.49 21.93
C GLN A 305 -0.97 13.82 22.21
N ARG A 306 -0.66 14.88 21.45
CA ARG A 306 -1.40 16.14 21.50
C ARG A 306 -2.89 15.88 21.28
N TYR A 307 -3.23 15.16 20.20
CA TYR A 307 -4.62 14.87 19.85
C TYR A 307 -5.36 14.10 20.94
N ILE A 308 -4.75 13.08 21.52
CA ILE A 308 -5.31 12.31 22.64
C ILE A 308 -5.52 13.24 23.87
N SER A 309 -4.56 14.12 24.15
CA SER A 309 -4.70 15.10 25.24
C SER A 309 -5.88 16.05 25.00
N ASP A 310 -6.05 16.53 23.78
CA ASP A 310 -7.15 17.41 23.41
C ASP A 310 -8.50 16.67 23.51
N LEU A 311 -8.57 15.41 23.05
CA LEU A 311 -9.77 14.58 23.22
C LEU A 311 -10.16 14.37 24.69
N ARG A 312 -9.18 14.16 25.58
CA ARG A 312 -9.42 14.04 27.03
C ARG A 312 -9.96 15.33 27.62
N LYS A 313 -9.39 16.48 27.27
CA LYS A 313 -9.84 17.81 27.74
C LYS A 313 -11.30 18.10 27.38
N HIS A 314 -11.76 17.55 26.27
CA HIS A 314 -13.14 17.71 25.79
C HIS A 314 -14.06 16.54 26.14
N ASN A 315 -13.63 15.60 26.99
CA ASN A 315 -14.38 14.39 27.43
C ASN A 315 -14.85 13.50 26.25
N LEU A 316 -14.13 13.52 25.11
CA LEU A 316 -14.51 12.78 23.90
C LEU A 316 -14.07 11.30 23.89
N LEU A 317 -13.31 10.88 24.91
CA LEU A 317 -12.85 9.48 25.04
C LEU A 317 -13.72 8.61 25.95
N GLU A 318 -14.66 9.20 26.72
CA GLU A 318 -15.45 8.44 27.69
C GLU A 318 -16.29 7.32 27.08
N SER A 319 -16.77 7.50 25.85
CA SER A 319 -17.60 6.52 25.11
C SER A 319 -16.78 5.62 24.16
N ILE A 320 -15.46 5.73 24.14
CA ILE A 320 -14.58 5.03 23.19
C ILE A 320 -13.63 4.12 23.94
N ASN A 321 -13.58 2.84 23.57
CA ASN A 321 -12.52 1.96 24.03
C ASN A 321 -11.15 2.46 23.53
N PRO A 322 -10.22 2.88 24.42
CA PRO A 322 -8.92 3.41 24.04
C PRO A 322 -8.11 2.44 23.14
N GLY A 323 -8.29 1.13 23.32
CA GLY A 323 -7.62 0.11 22.51
C GLY A 323 -8.05 0.09 21.05
N LEU A 324 -9.21 0.67 20.69
CA LEU A 324 -9.64 0.83 19.30
C LEU A 324 -9.00 2.06 18.63
N LEU A 325 -8.55 3.05 19.41
CA LEU A 325 -8.03 4.32 18.92
C LEU A 325 -6.49 4.36 18.95
N ILE A 326 -5.91 3.90 20.06
CA ILE A 326 -4.49 4.05 20.38
C ILE A 326 -3.78 2.73 20.14
N ARG A 327 -2.76 2.76 19.29
CA ARG A 327 -1.92 1.60 19.01
C ARG A 327 -0.88 1.40 20.10
N GLN A 328 -0.68 0.14 20.48
CA GLN A 328 0.41 -0.30 21.35
C GLN A 328 1.77 -0.08 20.65
N LYS A 329 2.82 0.08 21.49
CA LYS A 329 4.20 0.23 21.02
C LYS A 329 4.83 -1.10 20.67
#